data_f56c8a332978c21c4a9fd749585fb734
#
_entry.id   f56c8a332978c21c4a9fd749585fb734
#
_cell.length_a   1.000
_cell.length_b   1.000
_cell.length_c   1.000
_cell.angle_alpha   90.00
_cell.angle_beta   90.00
_cell.angle_gamma   90.00
#
_symmetry.space_group_name_H-M   'P 1'
#
loop_
_entity.id
_entity.type
_entity.pdbx_description
1 polymer ?
#
loop_
_entity_poly.entity_id
_entity_poly.type
_entity_poly.pdbx_seq_one_letter_code
_entity_poly.pdbx_strand_id
1 'polypeptide(L)'
;MKKMIQMALIVVASLLPVISNAMPLAFVDGVHYKATTQKLATSDENVVEVIELFSYSCPHCFRLDPQVMEWKKTLPENVKFTYVPAIFRDSWLQLAKVFYAAESTGDLEKLHPLLFNAIHVEKRRLTTEDQLLDFVVEQGIDRETFVKAMNSFAVKGKV
;
A
#
# COMPACT_ATOMS: atom_id res chain seq x y z
N MET A 1 38.25 53.63 13.42
CA MET A 1 37.28 53.04 14.35
C MET A 1 35.88 52.89 13.73
N LYS A 2 35.25 53.94 13.17
CA LYS A 2 33.91 53.85 12.57
C LYS A 2 33.77 52.76 11.46
N LYS A 3 34.74 52.65 10.54
CA LYS A 3 34.73 51.65 9.46
C LYS A 3 34.89 50.18 9.95
N MET A 4 35.64 49.97 11.01
CA MET A 4 35.79 48.62 11.61
C MET A 4 34.50 48.18 12.33
N ILE A 5 33.79 49.12 12.96
CA ILE A 5 32.50 48.82 13.62
C ILE A 5 31.41 48.51 12.58
N GLN A 6 31.38 49.22 11.44
CA GLN A 6 30.48 48.92 10.34
C GLN A 6 30.73 47.56 9.67
N MET A 7 31.99 47.17 9.49
CA MET A 7 32.32 45.81 8.98
C MET A 7 31.94 44.69 9.98
N ALA A 8 32.11 44.92 11.28
CA ALA A 8 31.73 43.93 12.28
C ALA A 8 30.21 43.74 12.36
N LEU A 9 29.42 44.80 12.17
CA LEU A 9 27.94 44.72 12.13
C LEU A 9 27.42 43.97 10.91
N ILE A 10 28.08 44.07 9.75
CA ILE A 10 27.67 43.35 8.52
C ILE A 10 27.95 41.84 8.67
N VAL A 11 29.08 41.46 9.28
CA VAL A 11 29.42 40.04 9.51
C VAL A 11 28.52 39.36 10.51
N VAL A 12 28.05 40.08 11.55
CA VAL A 12 27.11 39.52 12.54
C VAL A 12 25.69 39.32 11.93
N ALA A 13 25.26 40.20 11.01
CA ALA A 13 23.98 40.09 10.35
C ALA A 13 23.90 38.86 9.40
N SER A 14 25.01 38.37 8.85
CA SER A 14 25.07 37.21 7.96
C SER A 14 25.08 35.86 8.68
N LEU A 15 25.20 35.84 10.01
CA LEU A 15 25.20 34.63 10.84
C LEU A 15 23.83 34.28 11.46
N LEU A 16 22.79 35.04 11.15
CA LEU A 16 21.45 34.68 11.62
C LEU A 16 21.00 33.42 10.88
N PRO A 17 20.71 32.29 11.58
CA PRO A 17 20.16 31.14 10.94
C PRO A 17 18.79 31.50 10.35
N VAL A 18 18.64 31.32 9.03
CA VAL A 18 17.33 31.37 8.39
C VAL A 18 16.54 30.17 8.91
N ILE A 19 15.75 30.39 9.96
CA ILE A 19 14.78 29.40 10.41
C ILE A 19 13.72 29.32 9.32
N SER A 20 13.93 28.44 8.35
CA SER A 20 12.89 28.01 7.44
C SER A 20 11.82 27.30 8.27
N ASN A 21 10.79 28.03 8.71
CA ASN A 21 9.56 27.43 9.17
C ASN A 21 8.92 26.75 7.95
N ALA A 22 9.30 25.49 7.67
CA ALA A 22 8.51 24.61 6.83
C ALA A 22 7.15 24.48 7.53
N MET A 23 6.17 25.23 7.06
CA MET A 23 4.79 25.04 7.53
C MET A 23 4.44 23.57 7.25
N PRO A 24 4.01 22.80 8.27
CA PRO A 24 3.52 21.46 8.01
C PRO A 24 2.42 21.58 6.95
N LEU A 25 2.54 20.80 5.89
CA LEU A 25 1.50 20.67 4.87
C LEU A 25 0.21 20.28 5.59
N ALA A 26 -0.67 21.26 5.81
CA ALA A 26 -1.96 21.01 6.44
C ALA A 26 -2.85 20.27 5.41
N PHE A 27 -3.18 19.02 5.69
CA PHE A 27 -4.16 18.30 4.90
C PHE A 27 -5.55 18.86 5.17
N VAL A 28 -6.27 19.25 4.10
CA VAL A 28 -7.57 19.91 4.16
C VAL A 28 -8.66 18.93 3.74
N ASP A 29 -9.71 18.80 4.57
CA ASP A 29 -10.90 18.00 4.24
C ASP A 29 -11.61 18.56 3.00
N GLY A 30 -12.09 17.66 2.15
CA GLY A 30 -12.70 18.01 0.86
C GLY A 30 -11.70 18.32 -0.26
N VAL A 31 -10.39 18.48 0.05
CA VAL A 31 -9.32 18.73 -0.93
C VAL A 31 -8.36 17.54 -0.99
N HIS A 32 -7.78 17.14 0.14
CA HIS A 32 -6.77 16.08 0.23
C HIS A 32 -7.36 14.76 0.73
N TYR A 33 -8.42 14.82 1.49
CA TYR A 33 -9.17 13.66 1.98
C TYR A 33 -10.64 14.05 2.14
N LYS A 34 -11.49 13.05 2.37
CA LYS A 34 -12.91 13.25 2.71
C LYS A 34 -13.22 12.48 3.98
N ALA A 35 -13.67 13.22 5.01
CA ALA A 35 -14.13 12.58 6.24
C ALA A 35 -15.36 11.70 5.97
N THR A 36 -15.37 10.49 6.54
CA THR A 36 -16.54 9.63 6.50
C THR A 36 -17.59 10.10 7.52
N THR A 37 -18.86 9.97 7.18
CA THR A 37 -19.98 10.36 8.08
C THR A 37 -20.07 9.45 9.30
N GLN A 38 -19.57 8.23 9.21
CA GLN A 38 -19.50 7.28 10.31
C GLN A 38 -18.06 6.94 10.60
N LYS A 39 -17.67 7.02 11.86
CA LYS A 39 -16.38 6.47 12.32
C LYS A 39 -16.48 4.96 12.30
N LEU A 40 -15.59 4.30 11.58
CA LEU A 40 -15.42 2.87 11.69
C LEU A 40 -14.78 2.57 13.06
N ALA A 41 -15.28 1.54 13.74
CA ALA A 41 -14.65 1.07 14.96
C ALA A 41 -13.30 0.45 14.61
N THR A 42 -12.24 0.93 15.26
CA THR A 42 -10.91 0.33 15.18
C THR A 42 -10.80 -0.80 16.20
N SER A 43 -9.93 -1.75 15.95
CA SER A 43 -9.67 -2.87 16.87
C SER A 43 -9.05 -2.42 18.18
N ASP A 44 -8.33 -1.28 18.17
CA ASP A 44 -7.67 -0.66 19.34
C ASP A 44 -7.68 0.86 19.15
N GLU A 45 -8.05 1.61 20.19
CA GLU A 45 -8.10 3.08 20.16
C GLU A 45 -6.72 3.74 20.00
N ASN A 46 -5.65 3.01 20.33
CA ASN A 46 -4.26 3.49 20.20
C ASN A 46 -3.64 3.17 18.82
N VAL A 47 -4.35 2.43 17.97
CA VAL A 47 -3.89 1.99 16.66
C VAL A 47 -4.57 2.78 15.55
N VAL A 48 -3.78 3.32 14.64
CA VAL A 48 -4.27 3.88 13.38
C VAL A 48 -4.34 2.77 12.36
N GLU A 49 -5.54 2.43 11.91
CA GLU A 49 -5.73 1.45 10.85
C GLU A 49 -5.80 2.15 9.49
N VAL A 50 -4.91 1.73 8.59
CA VAL A 50 -4.87 2.18 7.20
C VAL A 50 -5.26 1.03 6.31
N ILE A 51 -6.29 1.21 5.48
CA ILE A 51 -6.79 0.18 4.57
C ILE A 51 -6.64 0.70 3.14
N GLU A 52 -5.93 -0.05 2.31
CA GLU A 52 -5.93 0.17 0.87
C GLU A 52 -6.92 -0.76 0.19
N LEU A 53 -7.95 -0.16 -0.42
CA LEU A 53 -8.84 -0.88 -1.33
C LEU A 53 -8.19 -0.90 -2.72
N PHE A 54 -7.73 -2.06 -3.17
CA PHE A 54 -7.00 -2.20 -4.41
C PHE A 54 -7.57 -3.28 -5.33
N SER A 55 -7.11 -3.34 -6.56
CA SER A 55 -7.34 -4.48 -7.46
C SER A 55 -6.11 -4.74 -8.31
N TYR A 56 -5.74 -6.01 -8.48
CA TYR A 56 -4.68 -6.41 -9.41
C TYR A 56 -4.97 -6.00 -10.87
N SER A 57 -6.24 -5.87 -11.24
CA SER A 57 -6.63 -5.41 -12.58
C SER A 57 -6.56 -3.90 -12.76
N CYS A 58 -6.28 -3.13 -11.71
CA CYS A 58 -6.28 -1.67 -11.74
C CYS A 58 -4.89 -1.12 -12.06
N PRO A 59 -4.70 -0.40 -13.19
CA PRO A 59 -3.40 0.16 -13.54
C PRO A 59 -2.96 1.32 -12.62
N HIS A 60 -3.90 1.96 -11.92
CA HIS A 60 -3.59 2.98 -10.93
C HIS A 60 -3.02 2.36 -9.65
N CYS A 61 -3.61 1.25 -9.19
CA CYS A 61 -3.09 0.49 -8.05
C CYS A 61 -1.68 -0.04 -8.35
N PHE A 62 -1.47 -0.62 -9.54
CA PHE A 62 -0.15 -1.06 -9.99
C PHE A 62 0.92 0.05 -9.91
N ARG A 63 0.57 1.28 -10.33
CA ARG A 63 1.51 2.40 -10.27
C ARG A 63 1.74 2.93 -8.85
N LEU A 64 0.77 2.80 -7.99
CA LEU A 64 0.84 3.24 -6.59
C LEU A 64 1.60 2.24 -5.71
N ASP A 65 1.45 0.95 -5.97
CA ASP A 65 1.95 -0.13 -5.12
C ASP A 65 3.45 -0.01 -4.72
N PRO A 66 4.41 0.31 -5.61
CA PRO A 66 5.80 0.49 -5.21
C PRO A 66 6.00 1.59 -4.15
N GLN A 67 5.21 2.67 -4.24
CA GLN A 67 5.27 3.77 -3.27
C GLN A 67 4.67 3.35 -1.92
N VAL A 68 3.57 2.59 -1.96
CA VAL A 68 2.94 2.03 -0.75
C VAL A 68 3.88 1.04 -0.06
N MET A 69 4.54 0.17 -0.82
CA MET A 69 5.51 -0.78 -0.26
C MET A 69 6.67 -0.09 0.45
N GLU A 70 7.22 0.99 -0.12
CA GLU A 70 8.29 1.76 0.53
C GLU A 70 7.76 2.53 1.75
N TRP A 71 6.59 3.16 1.63
CA TRP A 71 5.97 3.87 2.74
C TRP A 71 5.66 2.93 3.92
N LYS A 72 5.18 1.73 3.69
CA LYS A 72 4.93 0.72 4.74
C LYS A 72 6.15 0.45 5.62
N LYS A 73 7.36 0.50 5.06
CA LYS A 73 8.60 0.30 5.83
C LYS A 73 8.90 1.43 6.83
N THR A 74 8.26 2.59 6.65
CA THR A 74 8.45 3.78 7.49
C THR A 74 7.34 3.97 8.51
N LEU A 75 6.36 3.08 8.56
CA LEU A 75 5.22 3.20 9.46
C LEU A 75 5.65 3.04 10.93
N PRO A 76 5.18 3.90 11.84
CA PRO A 76 5.38 3.71 13.27
C PRO A 76 4.58 2.49 13.77
N GLU A 77 5.00 1.94 14.92
CA GLU A 77 4.43 0.70 15.47
C GLU A 77 2.91 0.76 15.74
N ASN A 78 2.39 1.95 15.98
CA ASN A 78 0.96 2.16 16.20
C ASN A 78 0.15 2.32 14.92
N VAL A 79 0.73 2.12 13.73
CA VAL A 79 0.01 2.16 12.45
C VAL A 79 -0.03 0.77 11.84
N LYS A 80 -1.24 0.25 11.64
CA LYS A 80 -1.50 -1.04 11.00
C LYS A 80 -1.98 -0.82 9.58
N PHE A 81 -1.26 -1.33 8.60
CA PHE A 81 -1.65 -1.30 7.19
C PHE A 81 -2.24 -2.63 6.75
N THR A 82 -3.33 -2.58 5.99
CA THR A 82 -4.02 -3.76 5.46
C THR A 82 -4.42 -3.55 4.01
N TYR A 83 -4.06 -4.48 3.14
CA TYR A 83 -4.60 -4.56 1.80
C TYR A 83 -5.96 -5.25 1.81
N VAL A 84 -6.92 -4.71 1.04
CA VAL A 84 -8.23 -5.34 0.83
C VAL A 84 -8.54 -5.33 -0.66
N PRO A 85 -8.55 -6.49 -1.33
CA PRO A 85 -8.89 -6.56 -2.74
C PRO A 85 -10.36 -6.22 -2.95
N ALA A 86 -10.62 -5.18 -3.75
CA ALA A 86 -11.97 -4.77 -4.13
C ALA A 86 -12.55 -5.72 -5.18
N ILE A 87 -13.80 -6.13 -5.00
CA ILE A 87 -14.52 -7.02 -5.91
C ILE A 87 -15.74 -6.28 -6.48
N PHE A 88 -15.49 -5.44 -7.52
CA PHE A 88 -16.58 -4.70 -8.17
C PHE A 88 -17.21 -5.43 -9.33
N ARG A 89 -16.67 -6.58 -9.73
CA ARG A 89 -17.18 -7.45 -10.81
C ARG A 89 -16.65 -8.87 -10.63
N ASP A 90 -17.37 -9.85 -11.14
CA ASP A 90 -17.07 -11.29 -10.99
C ASP A 90 -15.67 -11.68 -11.47
N SER A 91 -15.16 -11.02 -12.52
CA SER A 91 -13.80 -11.27 -13.02
C SER A 91 -12.68 -10.91 -12.03
N TRP A 92 -12.98 -10.13 -10.98
CA TRP A 92 -12.01 -9.78 -9.94
C TRP A 92 -11.99 -10.75 -8.76
N LEU A 93 -13.05 -11.57 -8.65
CA LEU A 93 -13.20 -12.54 -7.57
C LEU A 93 -12.03 -13.53 -7.48
N GLN A 94 -11.59 -14.05 -8.62
CA GLN A 94 -10.51 -15.04 -8.64
C GLN A 94 -9.17 -14.45 -8.18
N LEU A 95 -8.87 -13.21 -8.57
CA LEU A 95 -7.70 -12.48 -8.11
C LEU A 95 -7.76 -12.17 -6.60
N ALA A 96 -8.94 -11.86 -6.07
CA ALA A 96 -9.15 -11.68 -4.64
C ALA A 96 -8.94 -12.99 -3.85
N LYS A 97 -9.43 -14.13 -4.39
CA LYS A 97 -9.17 -15.44 -3.79
C LYS A 97 -7.68 -15.76 -3.73
N VAL A 98 -6.94 -15.49 -4.82
CA VAL A 98 -5.49 -15.69 -4.86
C VAL A 98 -4.79 -14.82 -3.83
N PHE A 99 -5.20 -13.56 -3.67
CA PHE A 99 -4.66 -12.66 -2.64
C PHE A 99 -4.83 -13.26 -1.24
N TYR A 100 -6.05 -13.63 -0.88
CA TYR A 100 -6.31 -14.17 0.46
C TYR A 100 -5.73 -15.57 0.68
N ALA A 101 -5.59 -16.38 -0.36
CA ALA A 101 -4.87 -17.64 -0.28
C ALA A 101 -3.37 -17.40 -0.01
N ALA A 102 -2.75 -16.49 -0.76
CA ALA A 102 -1.37 -16.10 -0.55
C ALA A 102 -1.11 -15.51 0.84
N GLU A 103 -2.05 -14.71 1.35
CA GLU A 103 -2.01 -14.21 2.74
C GLU A 103 -2.03 -15.38 3.75
N SER A 104 -2.89 -16.37 3.52
CA SER A 104 -3.04 -17.51 4.44
C SER A 104 -1.88 -18.51 4.38
N THR A 105 -1.18 -18.61 3.26
CA THR A 105 0.01 -19.48 3.09
C THR A 105 1.33 -18.78 3.41
N GLY A 106 1.30 -17.45 3.64
CA GLY A 106 2.51 -16.64 3.88
C GLY A 106 3.25 -16.23 2.62
N ASP A 107 2.67 -16.47 1.44
CA ASP A 107 3.29 -16.18 0.13
C ASP A 107 2.96 -14.77 -0.40
N LEU A 108 2.19 -13.97 0.35
CA LEU A 108 1.65 -12.69 -0.15
C LEU A 108 2.75 -11.71 -0.55
N GLU A 109 3.77 -11.52 0.28
CA GLU A 109 4.87 -10.57 -0.02
C GLU A 109 5.60 -10.91 -1.32
N LYS A 110 5.68 -12.21 -1.64
CA LYS A 110 6.27 -12.69 -2.89
C LYS A 110 5.31 -12.51 -4.07
N LEU A 111 4.08 -12.97 -3.93
CA LEU A 111 3.12 -13.02 -5.03
C LEU A 111 2.54 -11.65 -5.40
N HIS A 112 2.37 -10.75 -4.45
CA HIS A 112 1.71 -9.47 -4.68
C HIS A 112 2.37 -8.64 -5.79
N PRO A 113 3.67 -8.32 -5.75
CA PRO A 113 4.32 -7.57 -6.82
C PRO A 113 4.41 -8.37 -8.13
N LEU A 114 4.54 -9.70 -8.06
CA LEU A 114 4.63 -10.56 -9.25
C LEU A 114 3.31 -10.61 -10.01
N LEU A 115 2.16 -10.63 -9.33
CA LEU A 115 0.84 -10.58 -9.97
C LEU A 115 0.61 -9.24 -10.67
N PHE A 116 0.95 -8.14 -10.03
CA PHE A 116 0.89 -6.83 -10.68
C PHE A 116 1.78 -6.77 -11.93
N ASN A 117 3.02 -7.26 -11.84
CA ASN A 117 3.95 -7.29 -12.97
C ASN A 117 3.40 -8.15 -14.12
N ALA A 118 2.96 -9.37 -13.83
CA ALA A 118 2.42 -10.29 -14.82
C ALA A 118 1.24 -9.67 -15.59
N ILE A 119 0.33 -8.99 -14.90
CA ILE A 119 -0.86 -8.40 -15.51
C ILE A 119 -0.51 -7.11 -16.27
N HIS A 120 0.28 -6.20 -15.66
CA HIS A 120 0.46 -4.85 -16.21
C HIS A 120 1.68 -4.69 -17.11
N VAL A 121 2.75 -5.45 -16.89
CA VAL A 121 3.98 -5.39 -17.69
C VAL A 121 3.99 -6.50 -18.74
N GLU A 122 3.86 -7.76 -18.32
CA GLU A 122 3.90 -8.92 -19.19
C GLU A 122 2.60 -9.13 -19.98
N LYS A 123 1.51 -8.41 -19.61
CA LYS A 123 0.20 -8.49 -20.26
C LYS A 123 -0.41 -9.90 -20.26
N ARG A 124 -0.08 -10.67 -19.24
CA ARG A 124 -0.63 -12.03 -19.07
C ARG A 124 -2.13 -11.97 -18.78
N ARG A 125 -2.88 -12.87 -19.39
CA ARG A 125 -4.29 -13.07 -19.05
C ARG A 125 -4.39 -14.03 -17.89
N LEU A 126 -4.61 -13.48 -16.69
CA LEU A 126 -4.81 -14.24 -15.44
C LEU A 126 -6.27 -14.07 -14.98
N THR A 127 -7.21 -14.61 -15.77
CA THR A 127 -8.65 -14.42 -15.57
C THR A 127 -9.39 -15.67 -15.10
N THR A 128 -8.78 -16.84 -15.26
CA THR A 128 -9.33 -18.12 -14.80
C THR A 128 -8.54 -18.67 -13.64
N GLU A 129 -9.17 -19.55 -12.84
CA GLU A 129 -8.52 -20.21 -11.73
C GLU A 129 -7.28 -20.99 -12.17
N ASP A 130 -7.37 -21.76 -13.27
CA ASP A 130 -6.24 -22.54 -13.78
C ASP A 130 -5.06 -21.67 -14.19
N GLN A 131 -5.29 -20.57 -14.91
CA GLN A 131 -4.24 -19.61 -15.29
C GLN A 131 -3.54 -19.01 -14.06
N LEU A 132 -4.29 -18.72 -13.01
CA LEU A 132 -3.76 -18.19 -11.76
C LEU A 132 -2.97 -19.25 -10.99
N LEU A 133 -3.48 -20.48 -10.94
CA LEU A 133 -2.76 -21.59 -10.30
C LEU A 133 -1.48 -21.94 -11.04
N ASP A 134 -1.49 -21.95 -12.38
CA ASP A 134 -0.27 -22.18 -13.17
C ASP A 134 0.76 -21.08 -12.90
N PHE A 135 0.32 -19.82 -12.84
CA PHE A 135 1.20 -18.71 -12.45
C PHE A 135 1.79 -18.89 -11.05
N VAL A 136 0.99 -19.31 -10.07
CA VAL A 136 1.45 -19.54 -8.69
C VAL A 136 2.51 -20.66 -8.65
N VAL A 137 2.30 -21.75 -9.42
CA VAL A 137 3.26 -22.86 -9.54
C VAL A 137 4.57 -22.39 -10.20
N GLU A 138 4.50 -21.57 -11.25
CA GLU A 138 5.70 -20.97 -11.86
C GLU A 138 6.53 -20.18 -10.84
N GLN A 139 5.89 -19.63 -9.81
CA GLN A 139 6.58 -18.95 -8.72
C GLN A 139 7.14 -19.92 -7.65
N GLY A 140 7.06 -21.24 -7.86
CA GLY A 140 7.60 -22.25 -6.96
C GLY A 140 6.73 -22.51 -5.73
N ILE A 141 5.43 -22.21 -5.80
CA ILE A 141 4.47 -22.47 -4.73
C ILE A 141 3.73 -23.77 -5.06
N ASP A 142 3.55 -24.60 -4.03
CA ASP A 142 2.88 -25.90 -4.18
C ASP A 142 1.41 -25.75 -4.56
N ARG A 143 1.02 -26.35 -5.68
CA ARG A 143 -0.33 -26.25 -6.24
C ARG A 143 -1.40 -26.76 -5.29
N GLU A 144 -1.17 -27.94 -4.69
CA GLU A 144 -2.17 -28.60 -3.87
C GLU A 144 -2.48 -27.78 -2.61
N THR A 145 -1.42 -27.35 -1.94
CA THR A 145 -1.52 -26.48 -0.76
C THR A 145 -2.25 -25.17 -1.10
N PHE A 146 -1.91 -24.56 -2.25
CA PHE A 146 -2.52 -23.30 -2.64
C PHE A 146 -4.00 -23.45 -3.03
N VAL A 147 -4.36 -24.48 -3.77
CA VAL A 147 -5.77 -24.83 -4.08
C VAL A 147 -6.59 -25.05 -2.81
N LYS A 148 -6.02 -25.79 -1.85
CA LYS A 148 -6.65 -25.99 -0.55
C LYS A 148 -6.89 -24.68 0.19
N ALA A 149 -5.92 -23.78 0.17
CA ALA A 149 -6.04 -22.44 0.76
C ALA A 149 -7.15 -21.63 0.07
N MET A 150 -7.16 -21.54 -1.27
CA MET A 150 -8.18 -20.82 -2.05
C MET A 150 -9.60 -21.33 -1.77
N ASN A 151 -9.76 -22.62 -1.47
CA ASN A 151 -11.05 -23.24 -1.21
C ASN A 151 -11.41 -23.32 0.28
N SER A 152 -10.55 -22.82 1.16
CA SER A 152 -10.80 -22.82 2.60
C SER A 152 -12.01 -21.94 2.97
N PHE A 153 -12.64 -22.26 4.10
CA PHE A 153 -13.73 -21.46 4.64
C PHE A 153 -13.26 -20.02 4.95
N ALA A 154 -12.03 -19.87 5.43
CA ALA A 154 -11.45 -18.57 5.76
C ALA A 154 -11.33 -17.66 4.53
N VAL A 155 -10.85 -18.19 3.39
CA VAL A 155 -10.76 -17.43 2.14
C VAL A 155 -12.14 -17.14 1.55
N LYS A 156 -13.04 -18.15 1.54
CA LYS A 156 -14.40 -17.96 1.04
C LYS A 156 -15.21 -16.95 1.84
N GLY A 157 -14.92 -16.77 3.12
CA GLY A 157 -15.59 -15.79 3.97
C GLY A 157 -15.06 -14.35 3.81
N LYS A 158 -13.92 -14.18 3.11
CA LYS A 158 -13.32 -12.86 2.85
C LYS A 158 -13.66 -12.28 1.47
N VAL A 159 -14.25 -13.08 0.56
CA VAL A 159 -14.54 -12.72 -0.84
C VAL A 159 -16.03 -12.65 -1.18
#